data_c751cc0a16ba40cefc3447994e3fbd4c
#
_entry.id   c751cc0a16ba40cefc3447994e3fbd4c
#
_cell.length_a   1.000
_cell.length_b   1.000
_cell.length_c   1.000
_cell.angle_alpha   90.00
_cell.angle_beta   90.00
_cell.angle_gamma   90.00
#
_symmetry.space_group_name_H-M   'P 1'
#
loop_
_entity.id
_entity.type
_entity.pdbx_description
1 polymer ?
#
loop_
_entity_poly.entity_id
_entity_poly.type
_entity_poly.pdbx_seq_one_letter_code
_entity_poly.pdbx_strand_id
1 'polypeptide(L)'
;MSSASRATATGFGRFFLPGPTEVLPEILAAQTRPMIGHRGKSMEQLIAGMMPGLQRIFRTSRPVYISASSATGLMEAAVRNCGGRRILALVNGAFSDRFFKIAQANGFPADALE
;
A
#
# COMPACT_ATOMS: atom_id res chain seq x y z
N MET A 1 -6.42 12.90 -34.69
CA MET A 1 -6.16 13.04 -33.24
C MET A 1 -7.50 12.91 -32.55
N SER A 2 -7.83 11.71 -32.08
CA SER A 2 -9.13 11.41 -31.47
C SER A 2 -9.08 11.81 -30.01
N SER A 3 -9.86 12.82 -29.64
CA SER A 3 -10.17 13.22 -28.27
C SER A 3 -10.98 12.08 -27.63
N ALA A 4 -10.34 11.23 -26.85
CA ALA A 4 -11.04 10.28 -26.01
C ALA A 4 -11.84 11.07 -24.98
N SER A 5 -13.15 11.13 -25.17
CA SER A 5 -14.12 11.64 -24.22
C SER A 5 -13.90 10.90 -22.87
N ARG A 6 -13.39 11.60 -21.88
CA ARG A 6 -13.39 11.14 -20.49
C ARG A 6 -14.85 11.01 -20.06
N ALA A 7 -15.36 9.80 -20.04
CA ALA A 7 -16.66 9.52 -19.46
C ALA A 7 -16.63 10.03 -18.01
N THR A 8 -17.36 11.09 -17.74
CA THR A 8 -17.60 11.59 -16.38
C THR A 8 -18.39 10.52 -15.64
N ALA A 9 -17.75 9.90 -14.66
CA ALA A 9 -18.43 9.00 -13.74
C ALA A 9 -19.55 9.78 -13.06
N THR A 10 -20.76 9.29 -13.22
CA THR A 10 -22.00 9.89 -12.78
C THR A 10 -22.04 10.06 -11.27
N GLY A 11 -22.17 11.30 -10.80
CA GLY A 11 -22.81 11.61 -9.53
C GLY A 11 -21.89 11.89 -8.33
N PHE A 12 -20.59 11.67 -8.40
CA PHE A 12 -19.66 12.03 -7.31
C PHE A 12 -18.70 13.12 -7.77
N GLY A 13 -18.52 14.16 -6.97
CA GLY A 13 -17.54 15.21 -7.21
C GLY A 13 -16.10 14.67 -7.12
N ARG A 14 -15.14 15.42 -7.67
CA ARG A 14 -13.72 15.10 -7.52
C ARG A 14 -13.31 15.24 -6.06
N PHE A 15 -12.56 14.27 -5.55
CA PHE A 15 -11.99 14.33 -4.22
C PHE A 15 -10.75 15.23 -4.18
N PHE A 16 -10.76 16.20 -3.27
CA PHE A 16 -9.59 16.99 -2.92
C PHE A 16 -9.16 16.63 -1.48
N LEU A 17 -8.88 15.35 -1.28
CA LEU A 17 -8.55 14.75 0.00
C LEU A 17 -7.19 14.05 -0.10
N PRO A 18 -6.43 13.94 0.99
CA PRO A 18 -5.23 13.10 1.02
C PRO A 18 -5.54 11.60 0.86
N GLY A 19 -6.78 11.21 1.07
CA GLY A 19 -7.34 9.87 0.86
C GLY A 19 -8.76 9.77 1.42
N PRO A 20 -9.63 8.91 0.86
CA PRO A 20 -9.40 8.10 -0.34
C PRO A 20 -9.27 8.93 -1.61
N THR A 21 -8.56 8.40 -2.60
CA THR A 21 -8.40 9.02 -3.92
C THR A 21 -9.33 8.37 -4.95
N GLU A 22 -9.62 9.09 -6.02
CA GLU A 22 -10.37 8.52 -7.14
C GLU A 22 -9.58 7.38 -7.78
N VAL A 23 -10.28 6.31 -8.13
CA VAL A 23 -9.70 5.17 -8.85
C VAL A 23 -10.14 5.24 -10.30
N LEU A 24 -9.21 5.07 -11.23
CA LEU A 24 -9.50 5.08 -12.66
C LEU A 24 -10.51 3.97 -13.01
N PRO A 25 -11.47 4.23 -13.94
CA PRO A 25 -12.49 3.25 -14.30
C PRO A 25 -11.94 1.90 -14.75
N GLU A 26 -10.81 1.87 -15.48
CA GLU A 26 -10.16 0.64 -15.90
C GLU A 26 -9.58 -0.17 -14.73
N ILE A 27 -9.16 0.49 -13.66
CA ILE A 27 -8.69 -0.18 -12.44
C ILE A 27 -9.87 -0.79 -11.69
N LEU A 28 -11.00 -0.05 -11.58
CA LEU A 28 -12.23 -0.59 -10.99
C LEU A 28 -12.76 -1.78 -11.79
N ALA A 29 -12.77 -1.68 -13.12
CA ALA A 29 -13.18 -2.78 -13.99
C ALA A 29 -12.30 -4.03 -13.85
N ALA A 30 -11.01 -3.88 -13.55
CA ALA A 30 -10.14 -5.01 -13.30
C ALA A 30 -10.55 -5.84 -12.09
N GLN A 31 -11.27 -5.27 -11.12
CA GLN A 31 -11.76 -5.98 -9.93
C GLN A 31 -12.97 -6.89 -10.23
N THR A 32 -13.61 -6.74 -11.39
CA THR A 32 -14.73 -7.59 -11.81
C THR A 32 -14.31 -8.86 -12.57
N ARG A 33 -13.01 -9.07 -12.76
CA ARG A 33 -12.49 -10.26 -13.43
C ARG A 33 -12.80 -11.52 -12.61
N PRO A 34 -13.02 -12.67 -13.28
CA PRO A 34 -13.21 -13.92 -12.59
C PRO A 34 -12.05 -14.23 -11.62
N MET A 35 -12.39 -14.85 -10.51
CA MET A 35 -11.38 -15.27 -9.52
C MET A 35 -10.50 -16.35 -10.10
N ILE A 36 -9.22 -16.35 -9.71
CA ILE A 36 -8.23 -17.37 -10.06
C ILE A 36 -7.74 -18.08 -8.80
N GLY A 37 -7.29 -19.31 -8.96
CA GLY A 37 -6.76 -20.11 -7.85
C GLY A 37 -5.46 -19.47 -7.30
N HIS A 38 -5.39 -19.28 -5.99
CA HIS A 38 -4.28 -18.60 -5.32
C HIS A 38 -2.95 -19.37 -5.32
N ARG A 39 -2.95 -20.66 -5.70
CA ARG A 39 -1.75 -21.54 -5.77
C ARG A 39 -1.49 -22.09 -7.17
N GLY A 40 -2.14 -21.55 -8.20
CA GLY A 40 -2.01 -22.03 -9.58
C GLY A 40 -1.05 -21.19 -10.42
N LYS A 41 -0.68 -21.73 -11.58
CA LYS A 41 0.17 -21.04 -12.57
C LYS A 41 -0.35 -19.65 -12.96
N SER A 42 -1.68 -19.48 -13.01
CA SER A 42 -2.28 -18.17 -13.33
C SER A 42 -1.93 -17.11 -12.30
N MET A 43 -1.88 -17.45 -11.01
CA MET A 43 -1.45 -16.54 -9.94
C MET A 43 0.05 -16.24 -10.03
N GLU A 44 0.87 -17.24 -10.29
CA GLU A 44 2.31 -17.07 -10.49
C GLU A 44 2.60 -16.12 -11.65
N GLN A 45 1.92 -16.30 -12.77
CA GLN A 45 2.04 -15.43 -13.95
C GLN A 45 1.57 -13.99 -13.66
N LEU A 46 0.48 -13.84 -12.92
CA LEU A 46 -0.03 -12.52 -12.52
C LEU A 46 1.02 -11.78 -11.66
N ILE A 47 1.55 -12.44 -10.64
CA ILE A 47 2.58 -11.86 -9.76
C ILE A 47 3.85 -11.54 -10.55
N ALA A 48 4.32 -12.48 -11.39
CA ALA A 48 5.50 -12.29 -12.21
C ALA A 48 5.34 -11.10 -13.18
N GLY A 49 4.14 -10.93 -13.74
CA GLY A 49 3.83 -9.79 -14.63
C GLY A 49 3.80 -8.43 -13.91
N MET A 50 3.42 -8.40 -12.64
CA MET A 50 3.38 -7.17 -11.85
C MET A 50 4.76 -6.76 -11.31
N MET A 51 5.62 -7.73 -11.01
CA MET A 51 6.88 -7.51 -10.31
C MET A 51 7.80 -6.45 -10.94
N PRO A 52 8.06 -6.44 -12.26
CA PRO A 52 8.92 -5.43 -12.87
C PRO A 52 8.39 -3.99 -12.70
N GLY A 53 7.05 -3.83 -12.76
CA GLY A 53 6.41 -2.53 -12.54
C GLY A 53 6.57 -2.05 -11.09
N LEU A 54 6.35 -2.94 -10.13
CA LEU A 54 6.50 -2.65 -8.70
C LEU A 54 7.96 -2.31 -8.37
N GLN A 55 8.91 -3.11 -8.85
CA GLN A 55 10.34 -2.85 -8.63
C GLN A 55 10.79 -1.50 -9.19
N ARG A 56 10.25 -1.08 -10.33
CA ARG A 56 10.52 0.23 -10.90
C ARG A 56 9.98 1.36 -10.03
N ILE A 57 8.76 1.23 -9.48
CA ILE A 57 8.15 2.22 -8.59
C ILE A 57 8.96 2.34 -7.29
N PHE A 58 9.34 1.22 -6.69
CA PHE A 58 10.10 1.19 -5.45
C PHE A 58 11.63 1.33 -5.64
N ARG A 59 12.11 1.46 -6.87
CA ARG A 59 13.54 1.58 -7.22
C ARG A 59 14.38 0.47 -6.58
N THR A 60 13.92 -0.76 -6.65
CA THR A 60 14.58 -1.91 -6.03
C THR A 60 14.68 -3.09 -7.01
N SER A 61 15.71 -3.92 -6.85
CA SER A 61 15.81 -5.23 -7.49
C SER A 61 15.29 -6.37 -6.60
N ARG A 62 14.89 -6.05 -5.35
CA ARG A 62 14.34 -7.03 -4.42
C ARG A 62 12.87 -7.32 -4.72
N PRO A 63 12.35 -8.47 -4.30
CA PRO A 63 10.91 -8.73 -4.36
C PRO A 63 10.10 -7.65 -3.62
N VAL A 64 9.00 -7.22 -4.23
CA VAL A 64 8.03 -6.31 -3.60
C VAL A 64 6.84 -7.13 -3.19
N TYR A 65 6.56 -7.18 -1.90
CA TYR A 65 5.44 -7.94 -1.35
C TYR A 65 4.17 -7.10 -1.36
N ILE A 66 3.09 -7.72 -1.78
CA ILE A 66 1.76 -7.11 -1.80
C ILE A 66 0.95 -7.69 -0.64
N SER A 67 0.34 -6.82 0.14
CA SER A 67 -0.53 -7.20 1.24
C SER A 67 -1.92 -6.60 1.08
N ALA A 68 -2.94 -7.41 1.28
CA ALA A 68 -4.34 -6.96 1.37
C ALA A 68 -4.64 -6.44 2.79
N SER A 69 -3.81 -5.53 3.29
CA SER A 69 -3.97 -4.90 4.60
C SER A 69 -3.98 -3.38 4.48
N SER A 70 -4.35 -2.70 5.57
CA SER A 70 -4.15 -1.26 5.67
C SER A 70 -2.66 -0.91 5.76
N ALA A 71 -2.30 0.35 5.50
CA ALA A 71 -0.94 0.85 5.73
C ALA A 71 -0.48 0.63 7.19
N THR A 72 -1.40 0.65 8.15
CA THR A 72 -1.13 0.34 9.56
C THR A 72 -0.58 -1.08 9.75
N GLY A 73 -1.13 -2.07 9.03
CA GLY A 73 -0.59 -3.43 9.07
C GLY A 73 0.82 -3.55 8.52
N LEU A 74 1.16 -2.75 7.51
CA LEU A 74 2.54 -2.69 6.98
C LEU A 74 3.49 -1.95 7.92
N MET A 75 3.02 -0.94 8.67
CA MET A 75 3.78 -0.32 9.75
C MET A 75 4.13 -1.34 10.83
N GLU A 76 3.17 -2.16 11.25
CA GLU A 76 3.40 -3.24 12.21
C GLU A 76 4.37 -4.29 11.67
N ALA A 77 4.21 -4.68 10.41
CA ALA A 77 5.14 -5.60 9.77
C ALA A 77 6.58 -5.06 9.76
N ALA A 78 6.75 -3.76 9.48
CA ALA A 78 8.07 -3.11 9.52
C ALA A 78 8.66 -3.16 10.94
N VAL A 79 7.89 -2.80 11.96
CA VAL A 79 8.32 -2.86 13.36
C VAL A 79 8.77 -4.27 13.75
N ARG A 80 7.96 -5.28 13.43
CA ARG A 80 8.26 -6.69 13.77
C ARG A 80 9.47 -7.27 13.06
N ASN A 81 9.76 -6.80 11.83
CA ASN A 81 10.86 -7.34 11.03
C ASN A 81 12.15 -6.53 11.14
N CYS A 82 12.07 -5.23 11.39
CA CYS A 82 13.21 -4.31 11.41
C CYS A 82 13.50 -3.77 12.81
N GLY A 83 12.59 -3.98 13.77
CA GLY A 83 12.75 -3.54 15.14
C GLY A 83 13.97 -4.18 15.79
N GLY A 84 14.90 -3.34 16.26
CA GLY A 84 16.05 -3.74 17.04
C GLY A 84 15.76 -3.73 18.54
N ARG A 85 16.78 -3.43 19.33
CA ARG A 85 16.64 -3.35 20.79
C ARG A 85 15.83 -2.15 21.26
N ARG A 86 15.84 -1.06 20.50
CA ARG A 86 15.13 0.20 20.80
C ARG A 86 14.78 0.89 19.50
N ILE A 87 13.65 1.55 19.47
CA ILE A 87 13.12 2.26 18.30
C ILE A 87 13.05 3.74 18.64
N LEU A 88 13.58 4.59 17.75
CA LEU A 88 13.36 6.04 17.78
C LEU A 88 12.34 6.38 16.69
N ALA A 89 11.23 6.95 17.10
CA ALA A 89 10.20 7.44 16.20
C ALA A 89 10.28 8.97 16.10
N LEU A 90 10.41 9.49 14.89
CA LEU A 90 10.29 10.93 14.62
C LEU A 90 8.82 11.26 14.47
N VAL A 91 8.24 11.95 15.44
CA VAL A 91 6.81 12.22 15.52
C VAL A 91 6.53 13.66 15.13
N ASN A 92 5.86 13.84 13.99
CA ASN A 92 5.43 15.14 13.49
C ASN A 92 3.96 15.13 13.00
N GLY A 93 3.15 14.18 13.48
CA GLY A 93 1.73 14.08 13.13
C GLY A 93 1.15 12.70 13.40
N ALA A 94 -0.13 12.51 13.05
CA ALA A 94 -0.92 11.34 13.43
C ALA A 94 -0.35 9.99 12.92
N PHE A 95 0.27 9.94 11.74
CA PHE A 95 0.82 8.70 11.21
C PHE A 95 2.11 8.30 11.90
N SER A 96 3.00 9.23 12.19
CA SER A 96 4.23 8.96 12.92
C SER A 96 3.97 8.64 14.40
N ASP A 97 3.01 9.30 15.05
CA ASP A 97 2.52 8.94 16.39
C ASP A 97 1.94 7.50 16.40
N ARG A 98 1.16 7.15 15.38
CA ARG A 98 0.66 5.78 15.22
C ARG A 98 1.79 4.77 15.10
N PHE A 99 2.83 5.06 14.34
CA PHE A 99 4.01 4.20 14.20
C PHE A 99 4.70 3.99 15.56
N PHE A 100 4.88 5.07 16.33
CA PHE A 100 5.40 5.01 17.68
C PHE A 100 4.55 4.10 18.59
N LYS A 101 3.23 4.29 18.60
CA LYS A 101 2.30 3.47 19.39
C LYS A 101 2.32 1.99 18.98
N ILE A 102 2.47 1.70 17.69
CA ILE A 102 2.63 0.33 17.19
C ILE A 102 3.91 -0.29 17.74
N ALA A 103 5.02 0.43 17.78
CA ALA A 103 6.27 -0.08 18.36
C ALA A 103 6.07 -0.45 19.83
N GLN A 104 5.47 0.40 20.62
CA GLN A 104 5.17 0.14 22.04
C GLN A 104 4.22 -1.05 22.22
N ALA A 105 3.13 -1.10 21.44
CA ALA A 105 2.16 -2.19 21.50
C ALA A 105 2.75 -3.56 21.14
N ASN A 106 3.80 -3.58 20.34
CA ASN A 106 4.55 -4.80 20.01
C ASN A 106 5.68 -5.13 20.99
N GLY A 107 5.76 -4.42 22.11
CA GLY A 107 6.72 -4.69 23.20
C GLY A 107 8.13 -4.17 22.95
N PHE A 108 8.33 -3.32 21.93
CA PHE A 108 9.63 -2.68 21.71
C PHE A 108 9.77 -1.43 22.59
N PRO A 109 10.90 -1.27 23.30
CA PRO A 109 11.25 0.02 23.89
C PRO A 109 11.31 1.07 22.77
N ALA A 110 10.52 2.12 22.89
CA ALA A 110 10.41 3.14 21.85
C ALA A 110 10.43 4.53 22.49
N ASP A 111 11.14 5.45 21.84
CA ASP A 111 11.19 6.87 22.17
C ASP A 111 10.55 7.67 21.03
N ALA A 112 9.88 8.75 21.38
CA ALA A 112 9.40 9.74 20.44
C ALA A 112 10.31 10.98 20.46
N LEU A 113 10.60 11.50 19.28
CA LEU A 113 11.20 12.81 19.08
C LEU A 113 10.20 13.65 18.28
N GLU A 114 9.67 14.69 18.90
CA GLU A 114 8.71 15.66 18.33
C GLU A 114 9.42 16.85 17.68
#